data_32cee4f984e8622c8a52efebe66c12bf
#
_entry.id   32cee4f984e8622c8a52efebe66c12bf
#
_cell.length_a   1.000
_cell.length_b   1.000
_cell.length_c   1.000
_cell.angle_alpha   90.00
_cell.angle_beta   90.00
_cell.angle_gamma   90.00
#
_symmetry.space_group_name_H-M   'P 1'
#
loop_
_entity.id
_entity.type
_entity.pdbx_description
1 polymer ?
#
loop_
_entity_poly.entity_id
_entity_poly.type
_entity_poly.pdbx_seq_one_letter_code
_entity_poly.pdbx_strand_id
1 'polypeptide(L)'
;HKEHNNEKDARTIAEKIKEVRLEEVSKEITIYFTAKKIITEMDSSSLKAVHVGTSTIADRLTEIGFECKARDNAVVISAGESTFREIYKLKEKIKKTAISGVKGVSQVVVANRGKDYVILTSGSNLKDVMPIKGVDVKRITSNDVHETSEVLGIEAARQTIIVEIKKVIDGQGLEIN
;
A
#
# COMPACT_ATOMS: atom_id res chain seq x y z
N HIS A 1 -23.51 -8.69 -3.19
CA HIS A 1 -23.67 -9.43 -4.44
C HIS A 1 -22.94 -10.75 -4.36
N LYS A 2 -23.65 -11.86 -4.59
CA LYS A 2 -23.25 -13.25 -4.32
C LYS A 2 -22.23 -13.86 -5.28
N GLU A 3 -21.56 -13.08 -6.12
CA GLU A 3 -20.80 -13.64 -7.26
C GLU A 3 -19.28 -13.71 -7.09
N HIS A 4 -18.67 -13.10 -6.06
CA HIS A 4 -17.21 -13.05 -5.92
C HIS A 4 -16.69 -13.31 -4.50
N ASN A 5 -17.30 -14.24 -3.78
CA ASN A 5 -16.86 -14.56 -2.41
C ASN A 5 -15.96 -15.81 -2.39
N ASN A 6 -14.97 -15.85 -3.30
CA ASN A 6 -13.97 -16.89 -3.34
C ASN A 6 -12.67 -16.41 -2.68
N GLU A 7 -12.00 -17.32 -1.99
CA GLU A 7 -10.69 -17.04 -1.37
C GLU A 7 -9.66 -16.49 -2.38
N LYS A 8 -9.68 -17.00 -3.61
CA LYS A 8 -8.78 -16.53 -4.68
C LYS A 8 -9.02 -15.08 -5.05
N ASP A 9 -10.29 -14.68 -5.17
CA ASP A 9 -10.66 -13.30 -5.50
C ASP A 9 -10.28 -12.36 -4.34
N ALA A 10 -10.53 -12.77 -3.09
CA ALA A 10 -10.14 -12.02 -1.91
C ALA A 10 -8.62 -11.83 -1.82
N ARG A 11 -7.83 -12.86 -2.13
CA ARG A 11 -6.34 -12.76 -2.18
C ARG A 11 -5.89 -11.80 -3.27
N THR A 12 -6.46 -11.88 -4.47
CA THR A 12 -6.12 -10.96 -5.58
C THR A 12 -6.44 -9.49 -5.23
N ILE A 13 -7.54 -9.26 -4.53
CA ILE A 13 -7.90 -7.91 -4.07
C ILE A 13 -6.94 -7.47 -2.95
N ALA A 14 -6.60 -8.36 -2.03
CA ALA A 14 -5.63 -8.09 -0.96
C ALA A 14 -4.26 -7.68 -1.51
N GLU A 15 -3.76 -8.36 -2.54
CA GLU A 15 -2.51 -8.02 -3.23
C GLU A 15 -2.58 -6.63 -3.90
N LYS A 16 -3.74 -6.24 -4.45
CA LYS A 16 -3.94 -4.90 -5.01
C LYS A 16 -4.01 -3.79 -3.97
N ILE A 17 -4.46 -4.12 -2.76
CA ILE A 17 -4.58 -3.15 -1.65
C ILE A 17 -3.24 -2.97 -0.95
N LYS A 18 -2.45 -4.04 -0.77
CA LYS A 18 -1.18 -3.98 -0.07
C LYS A 18 -0.23 -2.96 -0.70
N GLU A 19 0.25 -2.01 0.09
CA GLU A 19 1.33 -1.11 -0.31
C GLU A 19 2.61 -1.90 -0.53
N VAL A 20 3.20 -1.80 -1.71
CA VAL A 20 4.49 -2.38 -2.03
C VAL A 20 5.49 -1.25 -2.25
N ARG A 21 6.56 -1.25 -1.48
CA ARG A 21 7.65 -0.28 -1.58
C ARG A 21 8.75 -0.78 -2.49
N LEU A 22 9.52 0.17 -3.03
CA LEU A 22 10.63 -0.17 -3.92
C LEU A 22 11.63 -1.13 -3.27
N GLU A 23 11.86 -1.00 -1.96
CA GLU A 23 12.76 -1.87 -1.22
C GLU A 23 12.33 -3.34 -1.19
N GLU A 24 11.01 -3.63 -1.27
CA GLU A 24 10.47 -4.99 -1.28
C GLU A 24 10.68 -5.71 -2.63
N VAL A 25 10.85 -4.96 -3.70
CA VAL A 25 10.98 -5.46 -5.08
C VAL A 25 12.40 -5.33 -5.61
N SER A 26 13.24 -4.54 -4.92
CA SER A 26 14.63 -4.35 -5.30
C SER A 26 15.52 -5.43 -4.69
N LYS A 27 16.37 -6.05 -5.52
CA LYS A 27 17.42 -6.97 -5.08
C LYS A 27 18.57 -6.21 -4.45
N GLU A 28 19.03 -5.15 -5.13
CA GLU A 28 20.15 -4.33 -4.70
C GLU A 28 19.96 -2.88 -5.16
N ILE A 29 20.41 -1.93 -4.33
CA ILE A 29 20.42 -0.50 -4.66
C ILE A 29 21.85 0.00 -4.53
N THR A 30 22.53 0.18 -5.66
CA THR A 30 23.91 0.60 -5.74
C THR A 30 24.02 2.09 -6.09
N ILE A 31 24.89 2.79 -5.39
CA ILE A 31 25.18 4.21 -5.63
C ILE A 31 26.51 4.34 -6.39
N TYR A 32 26.47 4.97 -7.54
CA TYR A 32 27.65 5.33 -8.32
C TYR A 32 27.96 6.80 -8.13
N PHE A 33 28.82 7.12 -7.17
CA PHE A 33 29.15 8.50 -6.82
C PHE A 33 29.83 9.26 -7.96
N THR A 34 30.72 8.61 -8.71
CA THR A 34 31.44 9.23 -9.84
C THR A 34 30.48 9.62 -10.97
N ALA A 35 29.46 8.81 -11.22
CA ALA A 35 28.47 9.05 -12.26
C ALA A 35 27.23 9.78 -11.73
N LYS A 36 27.17 10.07 -10.42
CA LYS A 36 26.00 10.65 -9.73
C LYS A 36 24.70 9.95 -10.09
N LYS A 37 24.71 8.60 -10.07
CA LYS A 37 23.57 7.76 -10.42
C LYS A 37 23.30 6.74 -9.33
N ILE A 38 22.04 6.42 -9.14
CA ILE A 38 21.58 5.32 -8.30
C ILE A 38 21.02 4.26 -9.24
N ILE A 39 21.56 3.07 -9.18
CA ILE A 39 21.06 1.92 -9.96
C ILE A 39 20.36 0.98 -9.00
N THR A 40 19.09 0.73 -9.27
CA THR A 40 18.28 -0.21 -8.50
C THR A 40 18.02 -1.45 -9.35
N GLU A 41 18.64 -2.55 -8.96
CA GLU A 41 18.37 -3.85 -9.59
C GLU A 41 17.11 -4.44 -9.00
N MET A 42 16.21 -4.89 -9.88
CA MET A 42 14.92 -5.45 -9.52
C MET A 42 14.99 -6.97 -9.43
N ASP A 43 14.23 -7.53 -8.50
CA ASP A 43 14.03 -8.96 -8.43
C ASP A 43 12.89 -9.37 -9.37
N SER A 44 13.20 -10.17 -10.40
CA SER A 44 12.24 -10.62 -11.40
C SER A 44 11.11 -11.48 -10.80
N SER A 45 11.33 -12.16 -9.69
CA SER A 45 10.30 -12.95 -9.00
C SER A 45 9.31 -12.04 -8.28
N SER A 46 9.80 -11.05 -7.58
CA SER A 46 9.00 -10.05 -6.87
C SER A 46 8.20 -9.16 -7.82
N LEU A 47 8.78 -8.76 -8.97
CA LEU A 47 8.09 -8.01 -10.03
C LEU A 47 6.89 -8.77 -10.57
N LYS A 48 7.05 -10.08 -10.82
CA LYS A 48 5.95 -10.94 -11.29
C LYS A 48 4.86 -11.10 -10.24
N ALA A 49 5.22 -11.23 -8.96
CA ALA A 49 4.26 -11.35 -7.86
C ALA A 49 3.41 -10.08 -7.71
N VAL A 50 4.00 -8.91 -7.93
CA VAL A 50 3.30 -7.61 -7.82
C VAL A 50 2.61 -7.20 -9.13
N HIS A 51 2.83 -7.94 -10.21
CA HIS A 51 2.32 -7.63 -11.56
C HIS A 51 2.70 -6.23 -12.07
N VAL A 52 3.88 -5.75 -11.72
CA VAL A 52 4.39 -4.42 -12.11
C VAL A 52 5.64 -4.57 -12.95
N GLY A 53 5.68 -3.86 -14.08
CA GLY A 53 6.86 -3.80 -14.96
C GLY A 53 7.88 -2.75 -14.50
N THR A 54 9.15 -2.91 -14.89
CA THR A 54 10.21 -1.93 -14.61
C THR A 54 9.92 -0.56 -15.23
N SER A 55 9.26 -0.52 -16.39
CA SER A 55 8.82 0.73 -17.03
C SER A 55 7.81 1.48 -16.15
N THR A 56 6.80 0.80 -15.62
CA THR A 56 5.78 1.40 -14.75
C THR A 56 6.39 1.96 -13.46
N ILE A 57 7.43 1.29 -12.93
CA ILE A 57 8.16 1.78 -11.75
C ILE A 57 8.92 3.07 -12.11
N ALA A 58 9.59 3.10 -13.25
CA ALA A 58 10.31 4.28 -13.70
C ALA A 58 9.35 5.47 -13.95
N ASP A 59 8.17 5.22 -14.55
CA ASP A 59 7.16 6.24 -14.77
C ASP A 59 6.65 6.84 -13.45
N ARG A 60 6.33 5.98 -12.47
CA ARG A 60 5.92 6.44 -11.12
C ARG A 60 7.01 7.22 -10.39
N LEU A 61 8.27 6.81 -10.49
CA LEU A 61 9.37 7.56 -9.91
C LEU A 61 9.56 8.92 -10.60
N THR A 62 9.30 8.98 -11.91
CA THR A 62 9.35 10.23 -12.67
C THR A 62 8.21 11.17 -12.27
N GLU A 63 7.00 10.67 -12.04
CA GLU A 63 5.87 11.44 -11.51
C GLU A 63 6.17 12.08 -10.13
N ILE A 64 6.97 11.41 -9.31
CA ILE A 64 7.39 11.92 -8.00
C ILE A 64 8.53 12.96 -8.11
N GLY A 65 9.09 13.15 -9.32
CA GLY A 65 10.09 14.15 -9.59
C GLY A 65 11.53 13.62 -9.68
N PHE A 66 11.71 12.31 -9.88
CA PHE A 66 13.04 11.73 -10.12
C PHE A 66 13.28 11.52 -11.61
N GLU A 67 14.45 11.90 -12.10
CA GLU A 67 14.86 11.56 -13.46
C GLU A 67 15.25 10.09 -13.53
N CYS A 68 14.38 9.26 -14.10
CA CYS A 68 14.54 7.82 -14.14
C CYS A 68 14.61 7.29 -15.58
N LYS A 69 15.40 6.25 -15.78
CA LYS A 69 15.43 5.47 -17.03
C LYS A 69 15.30 3.99 -16.70
N ALA A 70 14.29 3.34 -17.26
CA ALA A 70 14.16 1.89 -17.16
C ALA A 70 15.20 1.21 -18.06
N ARG A 71 15.82 0.16 -17.56
CA ARG A 71 16.60 -0.83 -18.30
C ARG A 71 16.05 -2.20 -17.94
N ASP A 72 16.18 -3.19 -18.81
CA ASP A 72 15.56 -4.52 -18.73
C ASP A 72 15.12 -5.00 -17.33
N ASN A 73 16.05 -5.04 -16.37
CA ASN A 73 15.80 -5.46 -14.99
C ASN A 73 16.32 -4.47 -13.94
N ALA A 74 16.59 -3.23 -14.33
CA ALA A 74 17.10 -2.19 -13.46
C ALA A 74 16.47 -0.82 -13.75
N VAL A 75 16.37 0.01 -12.73
CA VAL A 75 16.00 1.43 -12.90
C VAL A 75 17.21 2.28 -12.54
N VAL A 76 17.62 3.12 -13.48
CA VAL A 76 18.72 4.07 -13.31
C VAL A 76 18.14 5.44 -12.98
N ILE A 77 18.50 5.98 -11.85
CA ILE A 77 18.01 7.26 -11.34
C ILE A 77 19.18 8.24 -11.33
N SER A 78 19.01 9.40 -11.97
CA SER A 78 20.00 10.47 -11.97
C SER A 78 19.88 11.32 -10.71
N ALA A 79 20.97 11.53 -10.01
CA ALA A 79 21.02 12.36 -8.80
C ALA A 79 21.40 13.83 -9.08
N GLY A 80 21.63 14.19 -10.36
CA GLY A 80 22.00 15.56 -10.77
C GLY A 80 23.28 16.08 -10.10
N GLU A 81 23.27 17.36 -9.72
CA GLU A 81 24.40 18.00 -9.01
C GLU A 81 24.36 17.82 -7.49
N SER A 82 23.73 16.75 -7.00
CA SER A 82 23.58 16.51 -5.56
C SER A 82 24.89 16.18 -4.86
N THR A 83 25.02 16.63 -3.62
CA THR A 83 26.12 16.29 -2.73
C THR A 83 26.02 14.83 -2.25
N PHE A 84 27.13 14.25 -1.75
CA PHE A 84 27.13 12.88 -1.21
C PHE A 84 26.01 12.65 -0.18
N ARG A 85 25.79 13.60 0.71
CA ARG A 85 24.76 13.51 1.74
C ARG A 85 23.34 13.52 1.15
N GLU A 86 23.14 14.26 0.09
CA GLU A 86 21.84 14.32 -0.61
C GLU A 86 21.57 13.05 -1.40
N ILE A 87 22.59 12.45 -2.00
CA ILE A 87 22.46 11.15 -2.69
C ILE A 87 22.01 10.05 -1.72
N TYR A 88 22.56 10.02 -0.49
CA TYR A 88 22.09 9.09 0.53
C TYR A 88 20.64 9.36 0.96
N LYS A 89 20.25 10.61 1.14
CA LYS A 89 18.85 10.97 1.43
C LYS A 89 17.90 10.59 0.29
N LEU A 90 18.35 10.76 -0.96
CA LEU A 90 17.63 10.33 -2.15
C LEU A 90 17.45 8.82 -2.16
N LYS A 91 18.49 8.04 -1.91
CA LYS A 91 18.41 6.59 -1.80
C LYS A 91 17.34 6.16 -0.78
N GLU A 92 17.34 6.76 0.43
CA GLU A 92 16.36 6.45 1.46
C GLU A 92 14.92 6.85 1.07
N LYS A 93 14.76 7.97 0.38
CA LYS A 93 13.44 8.37 -0.17
C LYS A 93 12.95 7.38 -1.23
N ILE A 94 13.83 7.01 -2.16
CA ILE A 94 13.53 6.07 -3.24
C ILE A 94 13.13 4.70 -2.67
N LYS A 95 13.86 4.19 -1.68
CA LYS A 95 13.52 2.93 -1.00
C LYS A 95 12.09 2.91 -0.46
N LYS A 96 11.68 4.00 0.19
CA LYS A 96 10.36 4.15 0.84
C LYS A 96 9.24 4.52 -0.12
N THR A 97 9.56 4.73 -1.39
CA THR A 97 8.54 5.07 -2.39
C THR A 97 7.64 3.90 -2.66
N ALA A 98 6.33 4.12 -2.56
CA ALA A 98 5.31 3.13 -2.92
C ALA A 98 5.23 3.01 -4.45
N ILE A 99 5.41 1.79 -4.96
CA ILE A 99 5.36 1.48 -6.39
C ILE A 99 4.05 0.83 -6.81
N SER A 100 3.36 0.18 -5.88
CA SER A 100 2.06 -0.47 -6.12
C SER A 100 1.23 -0.47 -4.85
N GLY A 101 -0.07 -0.74 -5.00
CA GLY A 101 -1.01 -0.80 -3.89
C GLY A 101 -1.51 0.57 -3.44
N VAL A 102 -2.20 0.55 -2.31
CA VAL A 102 -2.80 1.72 -1.67
C VAL A 102 -1.84 2.27 -0.61
N LYS A 103 -1.49 3.53 -0.74
CA LYS A 103 -0.58 4.20 0.20
C LYS A 103 -1.16 4.21 1.60
N GLY A 104 -0.36 3.82 2.58
CA GLY A 104 -0.75 3.78 3.99
C GLY A 104 -1.21 2.40 4.47
N VAL A 105 -1.39 1.43 3.58
CA VAL A 105 -1.79 0.05 3.94
C VAL A 105 -0.57 -0.86 3.91
N SER A 106 0.07 -1.05 5.05
CA SER A 106 1.34 -1.79 5.15
C SER A 106 1.18 -3.30 5.10
N GLN A 107 0.13 -3.83 5.71
CA GLN A 107 -0.13 -5.27 5.77
C GLN A 107 -1.59 -5.57 5.45
N VAL A 108 -1.80 -6.70 4.80
CA VAL A 108 -3.14 -7.16 4.42
C VAL A 108 -3.27 -8.64 4.71
N VAL A 109 -4.33 -9.03 5.40
CA VAL A 109 -4.62 -10.42 5.76
C VAL A 109 -6.04 -10.75 5.34
N VAL A 110 -6.20 -11.88 4.66
CA VAL A 110 -7.53 -12.42 4.32
C VAL A 110 -7.98 -13.35 5.44
N ALA A 111 -9.09 -13.02 6.07
CA ALA A 111 -9.71 -13.80 7.13
C ALA A 111 -11.08 -14.35 6.68
N ASN A 112 -11.37 -15.59 7.06
CA ASN A 112 -12.69 -16.17 6.84
C ASN A 112 -13.59 -15.87 8.05
N ARG A 113 -14.70 -15.18 7.82
CA ARG A 113 -15.74 -14.94 8.84
C ARG A 113 -17.05 -15.62 8.42
N GLY A 114 -17.13 -16.91 8.71
CA GLY A 114 -18.31 -17.72 8.42
C GLY A 114 -18.47 -18.01 6.93
N LYS A 115 -19.33 -17.28 6.23
CA LYS A 115 -19.57 -17.46 4.79
C LYS A 115 -18.84 -16.42 3.92
N ASP A 116 -18.20 -15.42 4.54
CA ASP A 116 -17.60 -14.30 3.84
C ASP A 116 -16.09 -14.23 4.10
N TYR A 117 -15.34 -13.88 3.06
CA TYR A 117 -13.93 -13.52 3.19
C TYR A 117 -13.82 -12.02 3.44
N VAL A 118 -13.15 -11.67 4.53
CA VAL A 118 -12.91 -10.29 4.96
C VAL A 118 -11.44 -9.98 4.84
N ILE A 119 -11.12 -8.83 4.27
CA ILE A 119 -9.76 -8.34 4.15
C ILE A 119 -9.49 -7.40 5.35
N LEU A 120 -8.56 -7.79 6.20
CA LEU A 120 -8.08 -7.00 7.33
C LEU A 120 -6.81 -6.29 6.92
N THR A 121 -6.73 -4.99 7.17
CA THR A 121 -5.57 -4.15 6.81
C THR A 121 -4.94 -3.55 8.05
N SER A 122 -3.61 -3.42 8.01
CA SER A 122 -2.86 -2.60 8.94
C SER A 122 -2.58 -1.26 8.27
N GLY A 123 -3.14 -0.21 8.81
CA GLY A 123 -3.23 1.11 8.18
C GLY A 123 -4.59 1.32 7.52
N SER A 124 -4.88 2.56 7.18
CA SER A 124 -6.18 3.00 6.67
C SER A 124 -5.99 3.95 5.49
N ASN A 125 -6.79 3.77 4.45
CA ASN A 125 -6.98 4.69 3.35
C ASN A 125 -8.27 4.33 2.62
N LEU A 126 -9.40 4.75 3.18
CA LEU A 126 -10.73 4.45 2.65
C LEU A 126 -10.92 5.02 1.25
N LYS A 127 -10.42 6.24 1.03
CA LYS A 127 -10.60 6.97 -0.23
C LYS A 127 -10.06 6.20 -1.44
N ASP A 128 -8.88 5.61 -1.29
CA ASP A 128 -8.23 4.89 -2.39
C ASP A 128 -8.63 3.41 -2.47
N VAL A 129 -9.15 2.84 -1.36
CA VAL A 129 -9.64 1.45 -1.33
C VAL A 129 -11.05 1.31 -1.93
N MET A 130 -11.93 2.29 -1.71
CA MET A 130 -13.33 2.24 -2.16
C MET A 130 -13.51 2.02 -3.68
N PRO A 131 -12.71 2.63 -4.58
CA PRO A 131 -12.86 2.46 -6.02
C PRO A 131 -12.36 1.11 -6.54
N ILE A 132 -11.71 0.28 -5.71
CA ILE A 132 -11.17 -1.03 -6.12
C ILE A 132 -12.31 -1.99 -6.42
N LYS A 133 -12.32 -2.55 -7.63
CA LYS A 133 -13.32 -3.52 -8.06
C LYS A 133 -13.28 -4.76 -7.15
N GLY A 134 -14.44 -5.12 -6.62
CA GLY A 134 -14.61 -6.28 -5.73
C GLY A 134 -14.67 -5.94 -4.24
N VAL A 135 -14.39 -4.70 -3.86
CA VAL A 135 -14.61 -4.20 -2.50
C VAL A 135 -16.08 -3.83 -2.31
N ASP A 136 -16.70 -4.34 -1.24
CA ASP A 136 -18.07 -3.95 -0.86
C ASP A 136 -18.04 -2.67 -0.03
N VAL A 137 -18.25 -1.54 -0.69
CA VAL A 137 -18.23 -0.20 -0.09
C VAL A 137 -19.23 -0.05 1.06
N LYS A 138 -20.35 -0.79 1.03
CA LYS A 138 -21.37 -0.71 2.08
C LYS A 138 -20.96 -1.40 3.38
N ARG A 139 -19.98 -2.30 3.30
CA ARG A 139 -19.50 -3.09 4.44
C ARG A 139 -18.07 -2.74 4.85
N ILE A 140 -17.49 -1.72 4.22
CA ILE A 140 -16.17 -1.22 4.58
C ILE A 140 -16.23 -0.51 5.94
N THR A 141 -15.27 -0.78 6.80
CA THR A 141 -15.15 -0.16 8.12
C THR A 141 -13.70 0.21 8.39
N SER A 142 -13.49 1.31 9.09
CA SER A 142 -12.18 1.73 9.59
C SER A 142 -12.29 2.04 11.08
N ASN A 143 -11.20 1.88 11.81
CA ASN A 143 -11.07 2.33 13.19
C ASN A 143 -10.59 3.80 13.28
N ASP A 144 -10.19 4.40 12.16
CA ASP A 144 -9.85 5.81 12.09
C ASP A 144 -11.13 6.67 11.97
N VAL A 145 -11.49 7.32 13.07
CA VAL A 145 -12.70 8.15 13.17
C VAL A 145 -12.61 9.39 12.28
N HIS A 146 -11.41 10.00 12.17
CA HIS A 146 -11.22 11.20 11.36
C HIS A 146 -11.39 10.91 9.89
N GLU A 147 -10.70 9.88 9.39
CA GLU A 147 -10.85 9.44 8.01
C GLU A 147 -12.28 9.01 7.69
N THR A 148 -12.93 8.27 8.61
CA THR A 148 -14.33 7.86 8.45
C THR A 148 -15.25 9.08 8.36
N SER A 149 -15.01 10.13 9.16
CA SER A 149 -15.78 11.36 9.10
C SER A 149 -15.62 12.11 7.78
N GLU A 150 -14.39 12.16 7.26
CA GLU A 150 -14.09 12.87 6.01
C GLU A 150 -14.64 12.15 4.77
N VAL A 151 -14.56 10.82 4.74
CA VAL A 151 -14.90 10.02 3.56
C VAL A 151 -16.35 9.54 3.57
N LEU A 152 -16.87 9.08 4.72
CA LEU A 152 -18.19 8.48 4.86
C LEU A 152 -19.19 9.39 5.58
N GLY A 153 -18.72 10.48 6.18
CA GLY A 153 -19.55 11.44 6.88
C GLY A 153 -19.67 11.21 8.38
N ILE A 154 -20.24 12.21 9.07
CA ILE A 154 -20.28 12.28 10.55
C ILE A 154 -21.08 11.14 11.20
N GLU A 155 -22.13 10.65 10.56
CA GLU A 155 -22.94 9.54 11.09
C GLU A 155 -22.15 8.22 11.09
N ALA A 156 -21.34 7.97 10.06
CA ALA A 156 -20.45 6.83 10.02
C ALA A 156 -19.36 6.93 11.11
N ALA A 157 -18.79 8.10 11.31
CA ALA A 157 -17.82 8.36 12.38
C ALA A 157 -18.44 8.12 13.76
N ARG A 158 -19.66 8.60 14.03
CA ARG A 158 -20.41 8.31 15.25
C ARG A 158 -20.56 6.81 15.49
N GLN A 159 -20.96 6.08 14.46
CA GLN A 159 -21.10 4.62 14.55
C GLN A 159 -19.78 3.93 14.81
N THR A 160 -18.69 4.38 14.19
CA THR A 160 -17.34 3.85 14.44
C THR A 160 -16.94 4.02 15.91
N ILE A 161 -17.17 5.20 16.49
CA ILE A 161 -16.87 5.46 17.91
C ILE A 161 -17.66 4.48 18.80
N ILE A 162 -18.95 4.30 18.55
CA ILE A 162 -19.79 3.40 19.35
C ILE A 162 -19.27 1.95 19.25
N VAL A 163 -18.93 1.49 18.04
CA VAL A 163 -18.42 0.13 17.81
C VAL A 163 -17.07 -0.09 18.50
N GLU A 164 -16.15 0.87 18.40
CA GLU A 164 -14.83 0.74 19.02
C GLU A 164 -14.91 0.78 20.56
N ILE A 165 -15.77 1.64 21.14
CA ILE A 165 -16.01 1.66 22.58
C ILE A 165 -16.60 0.32 23.05
N LYS A 166 -17.61 -0.22 22.34
CA LYS A 166 -18.19 -1.54 22.67
C LYS A 166 -17.14 -2.64 22.64
N LYS A 167 -16.30 -2.70 21.61
CA LYS A 167 -15.21 -3.69 21.52
C LYS A 167 -14.27 -3.65 22.74
N VAL A 168 -13.93 -2.45 23.23
CA VAL A 168 -13.07 -2.30 24.40
C VAL A 168 -13.76 -2.83 25.65
N ILE A 169 -15.03 -2.49 25.85
CA ILE A 169 -15.82 -2.89 27.04
C ILE A 169 -16.06 -4.40 27.03
N ASP A 170 -16.49 -4.96 25.89
CA ASP A 170 -16.69 -6.41 25.73
C ASP A 170 -15.38 -7.18 25.95
N GLY A 171 -14.26 -6.62 25.48
CA GLY A 171 -12.92 -7.18 25.71
C GLY A 171 -12.47 -7.21 27.16
N GLN A 172 -13.07 -6.37 28.02
CA GLN A 172 -12.86 -6.35 29.48
C GLN A 172 -13.86 -7.23 30.26
N GLY A 173 -14.75 -7.92 29.55
CA GLY A 173 -15.77 -8.79 30.16
C GLY A 173 -16.92 -8.02 30.83
N LEU A 174 -17.13 -6.75 30.45
CA LEU A 174 -18.23 -5.93 30.91
C LEU A 174 -19.34 -5.94 29.85
N GLU A 175 -20.57 -6.21 30.26
CA GLU A 175 -21.75 -6.09 29.41
C GLU A 175 -22.41 -4.72 29.62
N ILE A 176 -22.70 -4.01 28.53
CA ILE A 176 -23.52 -2.79 28.55
C ILE A 176 -24.88 -3.11 27.95
N ASN A 177 -25.92 -2.87 28.73
CA ASN A 177 -27.30 -2.91 28.30
C ASN A 177 -27.66 -1.65 27.52
#